data_44f7eecea3b82cbd1054e444e2f5531b
#
_entry.id   44f7eecea3b82cbd1054e444e2f5531b
#
_cell.length_a   1.000
_cell.length_b   1.000
_cell.length_c   1.000
_cell.angle_alpha   90.00
_cell.angle_beta   90.00
_cell.angle_gamma   90.00
#
_symmetry.space_group_name_H-M   'P 1'
#
loop_
_entity.id
_entity.type
_entity.pdbx_description
1 polymer ?
#
loop_
_entity_poly.entity_id
_entity_poly.type
_entity_poly.pdbx_seq_one_letter_code
_entity_poly.pdbx_strand_id
1 'polypeptide(L)'
;MPIVLSLDNSSPVPVYKQLMDQIESGINGGAFHSGELLPSMNELSSLLDISKETVKKAYFHLRDKGVIYSTQGKGYYIADQTSNRQMRVLLLFDKFSSTKQMLYNSFHDTIGGKADITIYLHNQQINLLEYYIDENLGKFDYYVITPHFPLDPETRKRVLKALRRIPNRKLIIMDNYLPELPGNYGAVYQ
;
A
#
# COMPACT_ATOMS: atom_id res chain seq x y z
N MET A 1 -21.08 12.16 6.63
CA MET A 1 -20.84 12.11 8.09
C MET A 1 -20.09 13.37 8.49
N PRO A 2 -20.37 14.00 9.66
CA PRO A 2 -19.55 15.13 10.09
C PRO A 2 -18.12 14.65 10.37
N ILE A 3 -17.17 15.41 9.86
CA ILE A 3 -15.73 15.19 10.10
C ILE A 3 -15.49 15.39 11.61
N VAL A 4 -15.14 14.33 12.33
CA VAL A 4 -14.76 14.43 13.74
C VAL A 4 -13.24 14.59 13.79
N LEU A 5 -12.78 15.84 13.81
CA LEU A 5 -11.39 16.20 14.05
C LEU A 5 -11.28 16.74 15.49
N SER A 6 -10.30 16.28 16.24
CA SER A 6 -10.06 16.72 17.61
C SER A 6 -8.58 17.08 17.78
N LEU A 7 -8.31 18.31 18.22
CA LEU A 7 -6.97 18.82 18.39
C LEU A 7 -6.62 18.89 19.87
N ASP A 8 -5.39 18.51 20.22
CA ASP A 8 -4.86 18.62 21.58
C ASP A 8 -3.88 19.80 21.66
N ASN A 9 -4.31 20.89 22.27
CA ASN A 9 -3.50 22.09 22.47
C ASN A 9 -2.39 21.89 23.52
N SER A 10 -2.43 20.81 24.30
CA SER A 10 -1.39 20.47 25.28
C SER A 10 -0.27 19.61 24.69
N SER A 11 -0.49 19.07 23.49
CA SER A 11 0.48 18.24 22.79
C SER A 11 1.71 19.03 22.34
N PRO A 12 2.94 18.48 22.44
CA PRO A 12 4.14 19.08 21.86
C PRO A 12 4.13 19.11 20.32
N VAL A 13 3.20 18.38 19.68
CA VAL A 13 3.04 18.34 18.23
C VAL A 13 2.31 19.60 17.76
N PRO A 14 2.89 20.39 16.82
CA PRO A 14 2.24 21.59 16.30
C PRO A 14 0.84 21.30 15.74
N VAL A 15 -0.13 22.17 16.03
CA VAL A 15 -1.55 22.00 15.67
C VAL A 15 -1.76 21.69 14.17
N TYR A 16 -1.01 22.35 13.28
CA TYR A 16 -1.13 22.06 11.85
C TYR A 16 -0.70 20.61 11.49
N LYS A 17 0.29 20.04 12.21
CA LYS A 17 0.70 18.64 12.02
C LYS A 17 -0.38 17.69 12.54
N GLN A 18 -0.96 17.94 13.70
CA GLN A 18 -2.06 17.15 14.23
C GLN A 18 -3.24 17.12 13.23
N LEU A 19 -3.57 18.27 12.64
CA LEU A 19 -4.61 18.35 11.62
C LEU A 19 -4.28 17.52 10.37
N MET A 20 -3.02 17.58 9.91
CA MET A 20 -2.56 16.75 8.80
C MET A 20 -2.68 15.26 9.12
N ASP A 21 -2.18 14.83 10.27
CA ASP A 21 -2.16 13.42 10.69
C ASP A 21 -3.59 12.85 10.81
N GLN A 22 -4.53 13.66 11.30
CA GLN A 22 -5.93 13.25 11.39
C GLN A 22 -6.60 13.13 10.03
N ILE A 23 -6.32 14.02 9.08
CA ILE A 23 -6.84 13.92 7.73
C ILE A 23 -6.24 12.68 7.03
N GLU A 24 -4.92 12.47 7.12
CA GLU A 24 -4.25 11.29 6.56
C GLU A 24 -4.79 9.99 7.19
N SER A 25 -4.99 9.96 8.50
CA SER A 25 -5.58 8.82 9.23
C SER A 25 -7.02 8.55 8.81
N GLY A 26 -7.82 9.61 8.61
CA GLY A 26 -9.20 9.51 8.13
C GLY A 26 -9.29 8.91 6.71
N ILE A 27 -8.36 9.29 5.83
CA ILE A 27 -8.24 8.72 4.48
C ILE A 27 -7.86 7.23 4.56
N ASN A 28 -6.83 6.91 5.35
CA ASN A 28 -6.34 5.53 5.50
C ASN A 28 -7.37 4.61 6.17
N GLY A 29 -8.16 5.15 7.09
CA GLY A 29 -9.25 4.47 7.78
C GLY A 29 -10.56 4.39 6.99
N GLY A 30 -10.62 5.00 5.79
CA GLY A 30 -11.83 5.01 4.95
C GLY A 30 -12.93 5.96 5.41
N ALA A 31 -12.63 6.88 6.34
CA ALA A 31 -13.57 7.93 6.77
C ALA A 31 -13.69 9.05 5.73
N PHE A 32 -12.64 9.27 4.94
CA PHE A 32 -12.62 10.19 3.81
C PHE A 32 -12.36 9.44 2.51
N HIS A 33 -13.06 9.86 1.43
CA HIS A 33 -12.99 9.19 0.14
C HIS A 33 -12.34 10.10 -0.92
N SER A 34 -11.70 9.48 -1.89
CA SER A 34 -11.17 10.19 -3.06
C SER A 34 -12.25 11.02 -3.74
N GLY A 35 -11.91 12.26 -4.10
CA GLY A 35 -12.83 13.22 -4.68
C GLY A 35 -13.77 13.91 -3.70
N GLU A 36 -13.73 13.56 -2.41
CA GLU A 36 -14.53 14.21 -1.38
C GLU A 36 -14.03 15.65 -1.14
N LEU A 37 -14.98 16.59 -1.03
CA LEU A 37 -14.69 17.99 -0.73
C LEU A 37 -14.38 18.16 0.76
N LEU A 38 -13.23 18.71 1.06
CA LEU A 38 -12.86 19.10 2.41
C LEU A 38 -13.53 20.43 2.80
N PRO A 39 -13.77 20.68 4.10
CA PRO A 39 -14.24 21.97 4.56
C PRO A 39 -13.34 23.11 4.09
N SER A 40 -13.92 24.26 3.81
CA SER A 40 -13.12 25.45 3.50
C SER A 40 -12.24 25.83 4.69
N MET A 41 -11.16 26.58 4.43
CA MET A 41 -10.28 27.04 5.49
C MET A 41 -11.01 27.86 6.56
N ASN A 42 -12.07 28.60 6.18
CA ASN A 42 -12.90 29.39 7.08
C ASN A 42 -13.75 28.47 7.96
N GLU A 43 -14.42 27.49 7.36
CA GLU A 43 -15.26 26.53 8.09
C GLU A 43 -14.41 25.73 9.07
N LEU A 44 -13.25 25.22 8.63
CA LEU A 44 -12.40 24.40 9.48
C LEU A 44 -11.76 25.20 10.61
N SER A 45 -11.36 26.46 10.34
CA SER A 45 -10.87 27.40 11.34
C SER A 45 -11.92 27.65 12.43
N SER A 46 -13.16 27.87 12.03
CA SER A 46 -14.28 28.09 12.97
C SER A 46 -14.66 26.81 13.74
N LEU A 47 -14.66 25.65 13.06
CA LEU A 47 -15.03 24.35 13.65
C LEU A 47 -14.04 23.92 14.74
N LEU A 48 -12.74 24.15 14.52
CA LEU A 48 -11.67 23.67 15.39
C LEU A 48 -11.11 24.76 16.32
N ASP A 49 -11.65 25.98 16.27
CA ASP A 49 -11.18 27.16 17.03
C ASP A 49 -9.65 27.39 16.85
N ILE A 50 -9.18 27.34 15.62
CA ILE A 50 -7.77 27.58 15.25
C ILE A 50 -7.66 28.69 14.20
N SER A 51 -6.47 29.28 14.07
CA SER A 51 -6.26 30.32 13.07
C SER A 51 -6.37 29.81 11.64
N LYS A 52 -6.90 30.64 10.74
CA LYS A 52 -6.92 30.31 9.29
C LYS A 52 -5.54 30.00 8.74
N GLU A 53 -4.51 30.65 9.27
CA GLU A 53 -3.13 30.45 8.85
C GLU A 53 -2.63 29.03 9.23
N THR A 54 -3.08 28.51 10.38
CA THR A 54 -2.81 27.12 10.80
C THR A 54 -3.45 26.13 9.83
N VAL A 55 -4.72 26.34 9.47
CA VAL A 55 -5.43 25.48 8.48
C VAL A 55 -4.76 25.58 7.12
N LYS A 56 -4.45 26.80 6.67
CA LYS A 56 -3.76 27.05 5.41
C LYS A 56 -2.42 26.31 5.34
N LYS A 57 -1.64 26.35 6.42
CA LYS A 57 -0.36 25.63 6.51
C LYS A 57 -0.56 24.12 6.38
N ALA A 58 -1.55 23.55 7.09
CA ALA A 58 -1.87 22.12 6.98
C ALA A 58 -2.28 21.73 5.56
N TYR A 59 -3.22 22.49 4.95
CA TYR A 59 -3.69 22.23 3.59
C TYR A 59 -2.59 22.39 2.54
N PHE A 60 -1.69 23.35 2.71
CA PHE A 60 -0.55 23.54 1.84
C PHE A 60 0.36 22.31 1.86
N HIS A 61 0.73 21.83 3.06
CA HIS A 61 1.57 20.63 3.18
C HIS A 61 0.87 19.35 2.67
N LEU A 62 -0.43 19.18 2.93
CA LEU A 62 -1.19 18.04 2.39
C LEU A 62 -1.25 18.09 0.85
N ARG A 63 -1.39 19.27 0.27
CA ARG A 63 -1.36 19.45 -1.19
C ARG A 63 0.01 19.14 -1.75
N ASP A 64 1.08 19.63 -1.12
CA ASP A 64 2.47 19.38 -1.57
C ASP A 64 2.84 17.89 -1.46
N LYS A 65 2.26 17.17 -0.49
CA LYS A 65 2.33 15.71 -0.39
C LYS A 65 1.43 14.96 -1.40
N GLY A 66 0.59 15.67 -2.15
CA GLY A 66 -0.37 15.05 -3.06
C GLY A 66 -1.54 14.33 -2.37
N VAL A 67 -1.76 14.57 -1.07
CA VAL A 67 -2.88 14.00 -0.29
C VAL A 67 -4.20 14.69 -0.64
N ILE A 68 -4.13 15.97 -0.95
CA ILE A 68 -5.28 16.77 -1.41
C ILE A 68 -4.91 17.57 -2.66
N TYR A 69 -5.90 17.99 -3.43
CA TYR A 69 -5.72 18.93 -4.52
C TYR A 69 -6.71 20.09 -4.41
N SER A 70 -6.37 21.23 -5.03
CA SER A 70 -7.26 22.39 -5.06
C SER A 70 -7.83 22.61 -6.44
N THR A 71 -9.12 22.94 -6.49
CA THR A 71 -9.77 23.41 -7.73
C THR A 71 -10.16 24.86 -7.53
N GLN A 72 -9.71 25.74 -8.43
CA GLN A 72 -9.96 27.18 -8.35
C GLN A 72 -11.46 27.47 -8.24
N GLY A 73 -11.86 28.24 -7.23
CA GLY A 73 -13.24 28.61 -6.95
C GLY A 73 -14.12 27.49 -6.36
N LYS A 74 -13.61 26.26 -6.23
CA LYS A 74 -14.41 25.10 -5.77
C LYS A 74 -13.94 24.54 -4.42
N GLY A 75 -12.68 24.75 -4.04
CA GLY A 75 -12.14 24.30 -2.74
C GLY A 75 -11.05 23.23 -2.85
N TYR A 76 -10.89 22.50 -1.74
CA TYR A 76 -9.89 21.42 -1.61
C TYR A 76 -10.59 20.06 -1.58
N TYR A 77 -10.02 19.09 -2.29
CA TYR A 77 -10.56 17.74 -2.45
C TYR A 77 -9.53 16.71 -2.04
N ILE A 78 -9.97 15.60 -1.51
CA ILE A 78 -9.12 14.44 -1.27
C ILE A 78 -8.61 13.92 -2.62
N ALA A 79 -7.29 13.85 -2.76
CA ALA A 79 -6.68 13.29 -3.96
C ALA A 79 -6.90 11.78 -4.03
N ASP A 80 -6.90 11.27 -5.25
CA ASP A 80 -6.89 9.83 -5.43
C ASP A 80 -5.53 9.28 -4.97
N GLN A 81 -5.51 8.71 -3.77
CA GLN A 81 -4.30 8.16 -3.17
C GLN A 81 -3.81 6.91 -3.93
N THR A 82 -4.67 6.31 -4.75
CA THR A 82 -4.28 5.18 -5.60
C THR A 82 -3.42 5.63 -6.78
N SER A 83 -3.59 6.88 -7.25
CA SER A 83 -2.83 7.43 -8.38
C SER A 83 -1.45 8.00 -8.00
N ASN A 84 -1.21 8.31 -6.73
CA ASN A 84 0.05 8.94 -6.29
C ASN A 84 0.87 8.06 -5.31
N ARG A 85 0.29 6.95 -4.81
CA ARG A 85 1.01 5.98 -4.00
C ARG A 85 1.74 5.01 -4.91
N GLN A 86 3.06 4.98 -4.81
CA GLN A 86 3.83 3.90 -5.43
C GLN A 86 3.31 2.56 -4.92
N MET A 87 2.91 1.70 -5.85
CA MET A 87 2.48 0.34 -5.55
C MET A 87 3.65 -0.42 -4.92
N ARG A 88 3.46 -1.02 -3.76
CA ARG A 88 4.50 -1.84 -3.13
C ARG A 88 4.34 -3.28 -3.57
N VAL A 89 5.36 -3.82 -4.21
CA VAL A 89 5.36 -5.18 -4.74
C VAL A 89 6.49 -5.97 -4.12
N LEU A 90 6.16 -7.11 -3.54
CA LEU A 90 7.12 -8.09 -3.08
C LEU A 90 7.31 -9.17 -4.15
N LEU A 91 8.53 -9.31 -4.67
CA LEU A 91 8.95 -10.43 -5.50
C LEU A 91 9.68 -11.46 -4.63
N LEU A 92 9.13 -12.65 -4.50
CA LEU A 92 9.69 -13.73 -3.69
C LEU A 92 10.06 -14.92 -4.60
N PHE A 93 11.33 -14.95 -4.99
CA PHE A 93 11.85 -15.92 -5.96
C PHE A 93 12.56 -17.08 -5.29
N ASP A 94 12.57 -18.23 -5.97
CA ASP A 94 13.37 -19.39 -5.58
C ASP A 94 14.87 -19.10 -5.69
N LYS A 95 15.29 -18.48 -6.78
CA LYS A 95 16.66 -18.03 -7.05
C LYS A 95 16.66 -16.87 -8.03
N PHE A 96 17.72 -16.11 -8.07
CA PHE A 96 17.91 -15.05 -9.07
C PHE A 96 18.63 -15.61 -10.28
N SER A 97 17.90 -15.88 -11.35
CA SER A 97 18.40 -16.37 -12.64
C SER A 97 18.32 -15.27 -13.70
N SER A 98 18.97 -15.50 -14.87
CA SER A 98 18.88 -14.57 -16.01
C SER A 98 17.44 -14.31 -16.42
N THR A 99 16.59 -15.34 -16.41
CA THR A 99 15.14 -15.21 -16.69
C THR A 99 14.45 -14.31 -15.67
N LYS A 100 14.74 -14.48 -14.37
CA LYS A 100 14.16 -13.65 -13.32
C LYS A 100 14.65 -12.20 -13.39
N GLN A 101 15.90 -11.99 -13.81
CA GLN A 101 16.43 -10.66 -14.07
C GLN A 101 15.75 -9.98 -15.26
N MET A 102 15.55 -10.69 -16.37
CA MET A 102 14.80 -10.17 -17.52
C MET A 102 13.37 -9.80 -17.14
N LEU A 103 12.71 -10.66 -16.38
CA LEU A 103 11.37 -10.41 -15.87
C LEU A 103 11.32 -9.17 -15.00
N TYR A 104 12.23 -9.03 -14.05
CA TYR A 104 12.33 -7.86 -13.19
C TYR A 104 12.53 -6.58 -14.02
N ASN A 105 13.45 -6.59 -14.97
CA ASN A 105 13.70 -5.44 -15.83
C ASN A 105 12.45 -5.07 -16.65
N SER A 106 11.80 -6.04 -17.28
CA SER A 106 10.57 -5.82 -18.04
C SER A 106 9.44 -5.27 -17.18
N PHE A 107 9.31 -5.78 -15.97
CA PHE A 107 8.33 -5.30 -15.00
C PHE A 107 8.64 -3.86 -14.54
N HIS A 108 9.89 -3.60 -14.19
CA HIS A 108 10.36 -2.27 -13.80
C HIS A 108 10.16 -1.24 -14.92
N ASP A 109 10.51 -1.60 -16.16
CA ASP A 109 10.36 -0.71 -17.32
C ASP A 109 8.89 -0.44 -17.66
N THR A 110 8.03 -1.46 -17.50
CA THR A 110 6.59 -1.34 -17.78
C THR A 110 5.88 -0.48 -16.74
N ILE A 111 6.22 -0.65 -15.47
CA ILE A 111 5.58 0.08 -14.37
C ILE A 111 6.16 1.49 -14.22
N GLY A 112 7.40 1.72 -14.66
CA GLY A 112 7.99 3.05 -14.80
C GLY A 112 7.95 3.88 -13.51
N GLY A 113 8.55 3.43 -12.43
CA GLY A 113 8.62 4.16 -11.17
C GLY A 113 7.30 4.28 -10.39
N LYS A 114 6.20 3.70 -10.87
CA LYS A 114 4.91 3.63 -10.17
C LYS A 114 4.85 2.57 -9.07
N ALA A 115 5.88 1.72 -8.99
CA ALA A 115 5.99 0.69 -7.98
C ALA A 115 7.32 0.75 -7.24
N ASP A 116 7.26 0.50 -5.94
CA ASP A 116 8.39 0.17 -5.08
C ASP A 116 8.50 -1.35 -5.01
N ILE A 117 9.60 -1.90 -5.51
CA ILE A 117 9.80 -3.34 -5.69
C ILE A 117 10.85 -3.83 -4.70
N THR A 118 10.43 -4.73 -3.83
CA THR A 118 11.33 -5.45 -2.93
C THR A 118 11.51 -6.89 -3.40
N ILE A 119 12.75 -7.39 -3.44
CA ILE A 119 13.05 -8.76 -3.85
C ILE A 119 13.64 -9.53 -2.68
N TYR A 120 13.10 -10.71 -2.40
CA TYR A 120 13.69 -11.71 -1.51
C TYR A 120 13.87 -13.04 -2.22
N LEU A 121 14.87 -13.80 -1.79
CA LEU A 121 15.20 -15.12 -2.34
C LEU A 121 15.02 -16.18 -1.25
N HIS A 122 14.13 -17.14 -1.48
CA HIS A 122 13.93 -18.23 -0.52
C HIS A 122 14.84 -19.44 -0.76
N ASN A 123 15.55 -19.48 -1.89
CA ASN A 123 16.55 -20.52 -2.23
C ASN A 123 16.01 -21.95 -2.03
N GLN A 124 14.73 -22.19 -2.35
CA GLN A 124 14.03 -23.46 -2.12
C GLN A 124 13.98 -23.91 -0.64
N GLN A 125 14.22 -22.99 0.29
CA GLN A 125 14.13 -23.24 1.73
C GLN A 125 12.75 -22.79 2.24
N ILE A 126 11.93 -23.76 2.63
CA ILE A 126 10.56 -23.49 3.08
C ILE A 126 10.51 -22.57 4.30
N ASN A 127 11.47 -22.68 5.22
CA ASN A 127 11.53 -21.81 6.38
C ASN A 127 11.75 -20.33 6.00
N LEU A 128 12.53 -20.06 4.95
CA LEU A 128 12.72 -18.69 4.43
C LEU A 128 11.45 -18.16 3.76
N LEU A 129 10.73 -19.00 2.99
CA LEU A 129 9.44 -18.60 2.42
C LEU A 129 8.46 -18.19 3.51
N GLU A 130 8.29 -19.03 4.52
CA GLU A 130 7.41 -18.78 5.66
C GLU A 130 7.83 -17.48 6.38
N TYR A 131 9.11 -17.34 6.70
CA TYR A 131 9.65 -16.16 7.37
C TYR A 131 9.38 -14.86 6.58
N TYR A 132 9.69 -14.84 5.28
CA TYR A 132 9.47 -13.65 4.46
C TYR A 132 7.99 -13.30 4.31
N ILE A 133 7.11 -14.29 4.21
CA ILE A 133 5.67 -14.03 4.19
C ILE A 133 5.23 -13.45 5.53
N ASP A 134 5.65 -14.04 6.66
CA ASP A 134 5.27 -13.60 8.00
C ASP A 134 5.69 -12.18 8.29
N GLU A 135 6.97 -11.87 8.03
CA GLU A 135 7.52 -10.54 8.24
C GLU A 135 6.90 -9.46 7.36
N ASN A 136 6.35 -9.84 6.21
CA ASN A 136 5.88 -8.88 5.22
C ASN A 136 4.36 -8.91 4.99
N LEU A 137 3.62 -9.71 5.73
CA LEU A 137 2.18 -9.80 5.58
C LEU A 137 1.52 -8.44 5.85
N GLY A 138 0.68 -8.00 4.90
CA GLY A 138 -0.01 -6.70 4.98
C GLY A 138 0.83 -5.48 4.57
N LYS A 139 2.16 -5.60 4.41
CA LYS A 139 3.05 -4.48 4.06
C LYS A 139 3.06 -4.14 2.56
N PHE A 140 2.64 -5.07 1.70
CA PHE A 140 2.67 -4.95 0.24
C PHE A 140 1.27 -4.95 -0.36
N ASP A 141 1.16 -4.35 -1.54
CA ASP A 141 -0.07 -4.32 -2.32
C ASP A 141 -0.21 -5.60 -3.15
N TYR A 142 0.93 -6.14 -3.65
CA TYR A 142 1.01 -7.41 -4.37
C TYR A 142 2.20 -8.25 -3.91
N TYR A 143 2.01 -9.56 -3.96
CA TYR A 143 3.00 -10.60 -3.66
C TYR A 143 3.13 -11.49 -4.89
N VAL A 144 4.28 -11.44 -5.55
CA VAL A 144 4.59 -12.25 -6.73
C VAL A 144 5.58 -13.33 -6.31
N ILE A 145 5.16 -14.58 -6.34
CA ILE A 145 5.89 -15.70 -5.73
C ILE A 145 6.15 -16.81 -6.75
N THR A 146 7.39 -17.31 -6.81
CA THR A 146 7.74 -18.55 -7.52
C THR A 146 7.91 -19.68 -6.52
N PRO A 147 6.89 -20.50 -6.28
CA PRO A 147 6.90 -21.53 -5.25
C PRO A 147 7.56 -22.84 -5.74
N HIS A 148 8.80 -22.74 -6.21
CA HIS A 148 9.58 -23.90 -6.64
C HIS A 148 10.23 -24.55 -5.42
N PHE A 149 9.71 -25.72 -5.05
CA PHE A 149 10.20 -26.55 -3.95
C PHE A 149 10.26 -28.02 -4.37
N PRO A 150 11.01 -28.86 -3.64
CA PRO A 150 10.93 -30.30 -3.78
C PRO A 150 9.48 -30.81 -3.70
N LEU A 151 9.16 -31.84 -4.46
CA LEU A 151 7.79 -32.36 -4.61
C LEU A 151 7.32 -33.25 -3.43
N ASP A 152 7.98 -33.18 -2.27
CA ASP A 152 7.53 -33.94 -1.11
C ASP A 152 6.24 -33.39 -0.52
N PRO A 153 5.33 -34.25 -0.03
CA PRO A 153 4.01 -33.82 0.44
C PRO A 153 4.05 -32.86 1.63
N GLU A 154 5.03 -32.99 2.50
CA GLU A 154 5.10 -32.15 3.70
C GLU A 154 5.52 -30.71 3.33
N THR A 155 6.55 -30.55 2.52
CA THR A 155 6.95 -29.24 1.99
C THR A 155 5.80 -28.60 1.21
N ARG A 156 5.10 -29.36 0.34
CA ARG A 156 3.95 -28.85 -0.41
C ARG A 156 2.84 -28.35 0.51
N LYS A 157 2.51 -29.07 1.57
CA LYS A 157 1.51 -28.66 2.57
C LYS A 157 1.90 -27.35 3.26
N ARG A 158 3.17 -27.20 3.62
CA ARG A 158 3.70 -25.98 4.24
C ARG A 158 3.65 -24.79 3.28
N VAL A 159 4.04 -24.98 2.01
CA VAL A 159 3.93 -23.94 0.95
C VAL A 159 2.49 -23.46 0.84
N LEU A 160 1.54 -24.35 0.68
CA LEU A 160 0.12 -24.01 0.59
C LEU A 160 -0.38 -23.27 1.82
N LYS A 161 0.03 -23.70 3.02
CA LYS A 161 -0.33 -23.04 4.29
C LYS A 161 0.22 -21.62 4.34
N ALA A 162 1.45 -21.40 3.94
CA ALA A 162 2.07 -20.07 3.92
C ALA A 162 1.37 -19.15 2.91
N LEU A 163 1.12 -19.61 1.69
CA LEU A 163 0.49 -18.82 0.62
C LEU A 163 -0.96 -18.44 0.95
N ARG A 164 -1.73 -19.31 1.63
CA ARG A 164 -3.11 -19.03 2.06
C ARG A 164 -3.23 -17.85 3.02
N ARG A 165 -2.17 -17.41 3.63
CA ARG A 165 -2.15 -16.22 4.51
C ARG A 165 -2.21 -14.91 3.74
N ILE A 166 -1.81 -14.94 2.48
CA ILE A 166 -1.85 -13.79 1.58
C ILE A 166 -3.26 -13.72 0.97
N PRO A 167 -3.95 -12.56 1.04
CA PRO A 167 -5.23 -12.41 0.37
C PRO A 167 -5.12 -12.70 -1.13
N ASN A 168 -5.99 -13.57 -1.67
CA ASN A 168 -5.92 -14.05 -3.06
C ASN A 168 -5.82 -12.92 -4.10
N ARG A 169 -6.55 -11.82 -3.90
CA ARG A 169 -6.51 -10.64 -4.77
C ARG A 169 -5.15 -9.94 -4.83
N LYS A 170 -4.25 -10.26 -3.89
CA LYS A 170 -2.90 -9.70 -3.80
C LYS A 170 -1.82 -10.71 -4.18
N LEU A 171 -2.19 -11.97 -4.40
CA LEU A 171 -1.26 -13.06 -4.69
C LEU A 171 -1.18 -13.33 -6.19
N ILE A 172 0.04 -13.38 -6.70
CA ILE A 172 0.38 -13.79 -8.07
C ILE A 172 1.38 -14.93 -7.96
N ILE A 173 1.04 -16.07 -8.52
CA ILE A 173 1.93 -17.23 -8.61
C ILE A 173 2.57 -17.26 -9.98
N MET A 174 3.88 -17.45 -10.01
CA MET A 174 4.66 -17.52 -11.24
C MET A 174 5.25 -18.91 -11.42
N ASP A 175 5.31 -19.34 -12.69
CA ASP A 175 5.94 -20.59 -13.15
C ASP A 175 5.39 -21.86 -12.46
N ASN A 176 4.22 -21.79 -11.84
CA ASN A 176 3.58 -22.96 -11.20
C ASN A 176 2.07 -22.78 -11.10
N TYR A 177 1.34 -23.89 -11.12
CA TYR A 177 -0.09 -23.94 -10.84
C TYR A 177 -0.33 -24.73 -9.57
N LEU A 178 -1.06 -24.12 -8.64
CA LEU A 178 -1.39 -24.73 -7.35
C LEU A 178 -2.92 -24.86 -7.22
N PRO A 179 -3.49 -25.94 -7.80
CA PRO A 179 -4.94 -26.13 -7.80
C PRO A 179 -5.57 -26.26 -6.40
N GLU A 180 -4.76 -26.54 -5.39
CA GLU A 180 -5.19 -26.64 -4.01
C GLU A 180 -5.34 -25.28 -3.31
N LEU A 181 -4.89 -24.18 -3.92
CA LEU A 181 -5.15 -22.84 -3.40
C LEU A 181 -6.60 -22.47 -3.75
N PRO A 182 -7.44 -22.20 -2.74
CA PRO A 182 -8.82 -21.80 -2.99
C PRO A 182 -8.90 -20.36 -3.51
N GLY A 183 -9.87 -20.10 -4.39
CA GLY A 183 -10.22 -18.77 -4.85
C GLY A 183 -9.40 -18.29 -6.06
N ASN A 184 -9.63 -17.02 -6.45
CA ASN A 184 -8.98 -16.42 -7.60
C ASN A 184 -7.68 -15.74 -7.18
N TYR A 185 -6.57 -16.22 -7.65
CA TYR A 185 -5.26 -15.58 -7.59
C TYR A 185 -4.70 -15.44 -9.01
N GLY A 186 -3.80 -14.48 -9.22
CA GLY A 186 -3.11 -14.35 -10.50
C GLY A 186 -2.13 -15.50 -10.68
N ALA A 187 -2.11 -16.11 -11.87
CA ALA A 187 -1.12 -17.11 -12.22
C ALA A 187 -0.51 -16.80 -13.60
N VAL A 188 0.80 -16.84 -13.69
CA VAL A 188 1.57 -16.61 -14.93
C VAL A 188 2.40 -17.84 -15.19
N TYR A 189 2.23 -18.40 -16.37
CA TYR A 189 2.99 -19.56 -16.86
C TYR A 189 3.94 -19.12 -17.98
N GLN A 190 5.10 -19.73 -18.04
CA GLN A 190 6.00 -19.67 -19.19
C GLN A 190 5.68 -20.76 -20.19
#